data_e15f3bc11bac690c9f0dc0069f00d02a
#
_entry.id   e15f3bc11bac690c9f0dc0069f00d02a
#
_cell.length_a   1.000
_cell.length_b   1.000
_cell.length_c   1.000
_cell.angle_alpha   90.00
_cell.angle_beta   90.00
_cell.angle_gamma   90.00
#
_symmetry.space_group_name_H-M   'P 1'
#
loop_
_entity.id
_entity.type
_entity.pdbx_description
1 polymer ?
#
loop_
_entity_poly.entity_id
_entity_poly.type
_entity_poly.pdbx_seq_one_letter_code
_entity_poly.pdbx_strand_id
1 'polypeptide(L)'
;MAAATAFTSSSSALRPGLAPLRRWRALSCPAPLAAYSTSSSPRRAASDEATIISGTRLAQQVLKEVQRDVELWISFGNKRPHLTVILVGDNPASHIYVRNKIRAATAVGISSEIILRPKDISQEELLDMTVKLNKNSRVSALLVQLPLPDHIEERAVCNAIAPEKDVDGFHIMNIGRLCLDQPSIIPATAAAVWEIIKRTGIQTFGKNVVVAGRSKNVGMPISMLLHTDGEHERPGGDATVTITHRYTPKEQLKIHTQLADIVIVAAGIPKLITADMVKEGAAVIDVGINHIHDPLTGKTKLVGDVDFEGLILDRQNQCRSIPMMILHETGCEAYRKQINISTLM
;
A
#
# COMPACT_ATOMS: atom_id res chain seq x y z
N MET A 1 21.08 19.08 -54.33
CA MET A 1 21.36 20.50 -54.51
C MET A 1 20.48 21.29 -53.58
N ALA A 2 21.09 21.87 -52.61
CA ALA A 2 21.05 23.25 -52.13
C ALA A 2 19.66 23.66 -51.52
N ALA A 3 19.55 24.36 -50.43
CA ALA A 3 20.48 25.15 -49.64
C ALA A 3 19.89 25.39 -48.24
N ALA A 4 20.78 25.51 -47.28
CA ALA A 4 20.53 26.03 -45.95
C ALA A 4 20.21 27.53 -45.99
N THR A 5 19.31 28.00 -45.14
CA THR A 5 19.29 29.41 -44.74
C THR A 5 19.08 29.51 -43.22
N ALA A 6 20.10 30.00 -42.59
CA ALA A 6 20.12 30.43 -41.18
C ALA A 6 19.36 31.75 -41.02
N PHE A 7 18.55 31.89 -40.00
CA PHE A 7 18.10 33.19 -39.49
C PHE A 7 18.47 33.30 -38.01
N THR A 8 19.45 34.15 -37.75
CA THR A 8 19.74 34.73 -36.45
C THR A 8 18.84 35.95 -36.22
N SER A 9 18.13 35.99 -35.14
CA SER A 9 17.73 37.28 -34.55
C SER A 9 17.63 37.14 -33.05
N SER A 10 18.51 37.85 -32.39
CA SER A 10 18.54 38.17 -30.99
C SER A 10 17.37 39.10 -30.63
N SER A 11 16.60 38.77 -29.58
CA SER A 11 15.90 39.79 -28.80
C SER A 11 15.82 39.32 -27.32
N SER A 12 16.53 40.08 -26.50
CA SER A 12 16.51 40.08 -25.08
C SER A 12 15.13 40.53 -24.56
N ALA A 13 14.41 39.66 -23.85
CA ALA A 13 13.29 40.07 -23.01
C ALA A 13 13.53 39.52 -21.59
N LEU A 14 13.69 40.45 -20.66
CA LEU A 14 13.77 40.28 -19.22
C LEU A 14 12.57 39.47 -18.70
N ARG A 15 12.81 38.35 -18.09
CA ARG A 15 11.84 37.61 -17.29
C ARG A 15 11.98 38.01 -15.82
N PRO A 16 10.88 38.31 -15.09
CA PRO A 16 10.94 38.55 -13.67
C PRO A 16 11.27 37.26 -12.91
N GLY A 17 12.13 37.41 -11.91
CA GLY A 17 12.70 36.33 -11.14
C GLY A 17 11.66 35.50 -10.41
N LEU A 18 11.67 34.22 -10.67
CA LEU A 18 11.09 33.21 -9.80
C LEU A 18 12.09 32.96 -8.66
N ALA A 19 11.65 33.23 -7.43
CA ALA A 19 12.39 32.90 -6.24
C ALA A 19 12.70 31.37 -6.22
N PRO A 20 13.90 30.97 -5.78
CA PRO A 20 14.24 29.55 -5.75
C PRO A 20 13.39 28.85 -4.68
N LEU A 21 12.63 27.84 -5.10
CA LEU A 21 12.03 26.86 -4.23
C LEU A 21 13.12 26.31 -3.31
N ARG A 22 13.02 26.60 -2.01
CA ARG A 22 13.89 26.04 -0.98
C ARG A 22 13.82 24.52 -1.08
N ARG A 23 14.92 23.90 -1.49
CA ARG A 23 15.16 22.47 -1.35
C ARG A 23 14.91 22.08 0.10
N TRP A 24 13.91 21.29 0.32
CA TRP A 24 13.74 20.58 1.59
C TRP A 24 14.96 19.68 1.78
N ARG A 25 15.78 20.01 2.76
CA ARG A 25 16.81 19.08 3.24
C ARG A 25 16.06 17.88 3.81
N ALA A 26 16.25 16.72 3.18
CA ALA A 26 16.01 15.45 3.84
C ALA A 26 16.72 15.52 5.20
N LEU A 27 15.96 15.36 6.27
CA LEU A 27 16.53 15.15 7.60
C LEU A 27 17.35 13.87 7.50
N SER A 28 18.67 14.06 7.50
CA SER A 28 19.65 12.98 7.47
C SER A 28 19.37 12.03 8.63
N CYS A 29 19.06 10.78 8.30
CA CYS A 29 19.22 9.69 9.26
C CYS A 29 20.63 9.72 9.83
N PRO A 30 20.81 9.56 11.14
CA PRO A 30 22.14 9.47 11.72
C PRO A 30 22.84 8.22 11.14
N ALA A 31 24.09 8.43 10.72
CA ALA A 31 24.95 7.38 10.23
C ALA A 31 25.04 6.20 11.22
N PRO A 32 25.24 4.97 10.74
CA PRO A 32 25.45 3.85 11.63
C PRO A 32 26.78 4.02 12.35
N LEU A 33 26.73 4.05 13.67
CA LEU A 33 27.89 4.07 14.56
C LEU A 33 28.65 2.76 14.45
N ALA A 34 29.94 2.93 14.44
CA ALA A 34 31.05 1.99 14.31
C ALA A 34 30.99 0.72 15.17
N ALA A 35 31.65 -0.29 14.59
CA ALA A 35 32.40 -1.37 15.22
C ALA A 35 31.75 -2.05 16.45
N TYR A 36 31.10 -3.17 16.20
CA TYR A 36 30.79 -4.14 17.24
C TYR A 36 32.06 -4.93 17.60
N SER A 37 32.54 -4.71 18.82
CA SER A 37 33.45 -5.61 19.49
C SER A 37 32.76 -6.97 19.70
N THR A 38 33.46 -8.02 19.37
CA THR A 38 33.08 -9.40 19.64
C THR A 38 33.10 -9.68 21.14
N SER A 39 31.99 -9.47 21.82
CA SER A 39 31.73 -10.09 23.11
C SER A 39 30.69 -11.19 22.88
N SER A 40 31.09 -12.42 23.12
CA SER A 40 30.25 -13.61 23.09
C SER A 40 29.22 -13.53 24.24
N SER A 41 28.08 -12.88 23.98
CA SER A 41 26.91 -13.03 24.83
C SER A 41 26.24 -14.38 24.52
N PRO A 42 25.75 -15.11 25.53
CA PRO A 42 25.09 -16.38 25.30
C PRO A 42 23.88 -16.14 24.38
N ARG A 43 23.80 -16.88 23.27
CA ARG A 43 22.65 -16.93 22.41
C ARG A 43 21.44 -17.29 23.30
N ARG A 44 20.53 -16.32 23.52
CA ARG A 44 19.19 -16.64 24.00
C ARG A 44 18.65 -17.70 23.05
N ALA A 45 18.25 -18.83 23.59
CA ALA A 45 17.50 -19.82 22.84
C ALA A 45 16.34 -19.09 22.17
N ALA A 46 16.33 -19.07 20.84
CA ALA A 46 15.20 -18.56 20.10
C ALA A 46 13.98 -19.38 20.51
N SER A 47 12.90 -18.75 20.91
CA SER A 47 11.64 -19.43 21.19
C SER A 47 11.19 -20.15 19.93
N ASP A 48 10.86 -21.43 20.04
CA ASP A 48 10.41 -22.29 18.93
C ASP A 48 9.03 -21.89 18.39
N GLU A 49 8.47 -20.76 18.80
CA GLU A 49 7.13 -20.28 18.43
C GLU A 49 7.18 -19.24 17.30
N ALA A 50 6.20 -19.33 16.41
CA ALA A 50 5.98 -18.36 15.36
C ALA A 50 5.71 -16.96 15.93
N THR A 51 6.42 -15.95 15.45
CA THR A 51 6.19 -14.57 15.87
C THR A 51 4.98 -13.99 15.12
N ILE A 52 3.92 -13.67 15.86
CA ILE A 52 2.74 -13.02 15.31
C ILE A 52 2.91 -11.50 15.38
N ILE A 53 2.83 -10.82 14.25
CA ILE A 53 2.82 -9.37 14.18
C ILE A 53 1.41 -8.85 14.04
N SER A 54 1.02 -7.99 14.98
CA SER A 54 -0.29 -7.36 14.95
C SER A 54 -0.30 -6.14 14.04
N GLY A 55 -0.99 -6.23 12.90
CA GLY A 55 -1.24 -5.10 12.01
C GLY A 55 -2.01 -3.97 12.68
N THR A 56 -2.92 -4.27 13.61
CA THR A 56 -3.63 -3.26 14.39
C THR A 56 -2.68 -2.40 15.23
N ARG A 57 -1.66 -3.03 15.85
CA ARG A 57 -0.65 -2.31 16.63
C ARG A 57 0.20 -1.40 15.74
N LEU A 58 0.64 -1.90 14.58
CA LEU A 58 1.39 -1.11 13.61
C LEU A 58 0.55 0.08 13.09
N ALA A 59 -0.73 -0.18 12.77
CA ALA A 59 -1.66 0.84 12.34
C ALA A 59 -1.82 1.97 13.38
N GLN A 60 -1.92 1.63 14.66
CA GLN A 60 -2.00 2.63 15.74
C GLN A 60 -0.73 3.48 15.86
N GLN A 61 0.44 2.90 15.59
CA GLN A 61 1.70 3.65 15.56
C GLN A 61 1.70 4.68 14.44
N VAL A 62 1.35 4.25 13.22
CA VAL A 62 1.26 5.14 12.05
C VAL A 62 0.23 6.26 12.27
N LEU A 63 -0.95 5.95 12.84
CA LEU A 63 -1.93 6.99 13.17
C LEU A 63 -1.38 8.08 14.07
N LYS A 64 -0.63 7.71 15.11
CA LYS A 64 -0.01 8.68 16.02
C LYS A 64 1.06 9.55 15.32
N GLU A 65 1.83 8.96 14.42
CA GLU A 65 2.82 9.68 13.62
C GLU A 65 2.13 10.68 12.69
N VAL A 66 1.14 10.23 11.91
CA VAL A 66 0.37 11.08 11.00
C VAL A 66 -0.38 12.19 11.75
N GLN A 67 -0.97 11.88 12.92
CA GLN A 67 -1.63 12.89 13.74
C GLN A 67 -0.66 14.02 14.11
N ARG A 68 0.54 13.67 14.59
CA ARG A 68 1.58 14.64 14.92
C ARG A 68 2.00 15.48 13.71
N ASP A 69 2.15 14.83 12.55
CA ASP A 69 2.54 15.53 11.32
C ASP A 69 1.44 16.52 10.86
N VAL A 70 0.16 16.13 10.97
CA VAL A 70 -0.98 17.04 10.69
C VAL A 70 -1.01 18.21 11.66
N GLU A 71 -0.79 17.97 12.95
CA GLU A 71 -0.72 19.02 13.97
C GLU A 71 0.42 20.02 13.68
N LEU A 72 1.60 19.50 13.32
CA LEU A 72 2.75 20.33 12.91
C LEU A 72 2.44 21.13 11.64
N TRP A 73 1.86 20.51 10.62
CA TRP A 73 1.45 21.16 9.38
C TRP A 73 0.53 22.36 9.63
N ILE A 74 -0.47 22.15 10.49
CA ILE A 74 -1.42 23.23 10.87
C ILE A 74 -0.73 24.29 11.70
N SER A 75 0.18 23.94 12.61
CA SER A 75 0.90 24.88 13.45
C SER A 75 1.80 25.85 12.66
N PHE A 76 2.26 25.44 11.47
CA PHE A 76 2.97 26.30 10.52
C PHE A 76 2.06 27.24 9.71
N GLY A 77 0.77 27.31 10.05
CA GLY A 77 -0.20 28.18 9.37
C GLY A 77 -0.77 27.60 8.07
N ASN A 78 -0.48 26.35 7.76
CA ASN A 78 -1.03 25.70 6.57
C ASN A 78 -2.50 25.32 6.76
N LYS A 79 -3.21 25.20 5.64
CA LYS A 79 -4.60 24.74 5.66
C LYS A 79 -4.68 23.30 6.13
N ARG A 80 -5.72 23.01 6.92
CA ARG A 80 -6.04 21.62 7.31
C ARG A 80 -6.28 20.77 6.06
N PRO A 81 -5.63 19.61 5.92
CA PRO A 81 -5.89 18.70 4.80
C PRO A 81 -7.35 18.26 4.75
N HIS A 82 -7.90 18.10 3.56
CA HIS A 82 -9.29 17.69 3.32
C HIS A 82 -9.39 16.55 2.33
N LEU A 83 -10.02 15.47 2.76
CA LEU A 83 -10.29 14.27 1.98
C LEU A 83 -11.73 14.24 1.52
N THR A 84 -11.97 14.21 0.22
CA THR A 84 -13.29 13.96 -0.36
C THR A 84 -13.37 12.52 -0.87
N VAL A 85 -14.39 11.78 -0.45
CA VAL A 85 -14.65 10.41 -0.86
C VAL A 85 -15.94 10.35 -1.66
N ILE A 86 -15.89 9.86 -2.90
CA ILE A 86 -17.08 9.56 -3.69
C ILE A 86 -17.44 8.08 -3.49
N LEU A 87 -18.68 7.81 -3.14
CA LEU A 87 -19.22 6.47 -2.97
C LEU A 87 -20.44 6.30 -3.85
N VAL A 88 -20.41 5.32 -4.77
CA VAL A 88 -21.46 5.05 -5.74
C VAL A 88 -22.17 3.76 -5.37
N GLY A 89 -23.51 3.81 -5.27
CA GLY A 89 -24.36 2.67 -4.94
C GLY A 89 -24.33 2.26 -3.47
N ASP A 90 -24.92 1.11 -3.18
CA ASP A 90 -25.24 0.67 -1.82
C ASP A 90 -24.48 -0.59 -1.39
N ASN A 91 -23.29 -0.86 -1.97
CA ASN A 91 -22.49 -2.02 -1.60
C ASN A 91 -22.09 -1.94 -0.12
N PRO A 92 -22.54 -2.88 0.74
CA PRO A 92 -22.29 -2.81 2.18
C PRO A 92 -20.79 -2.82 2.55
N ALA A 93 -19.98 -3.56 1.82
CA ALA A 93 -18.52 -3.61 2.04
C ALA A 93 -17.90 -2.24 1.75
N SER A 94 -18.27 -1.60 0.63
CA SER A 94 -17.79 -0.26 0.28
C SER A 94 -18.15 0.78 1.35
N HIS A 95 -19.37 0.71 1.91
CA HIS A 95 -19.80 1.58 3.01
C HIS A 95 -18.95 1.38 4.27
N ILE A 96 -18.62 0.13 4.61
CA ILE A 96 -17.74 -0.17 5.75
C ILE A 96 -16.35 0.40 5.51
N TYR A 97 -15.78 0.21 4.30
CA TYR A 97 -14.46 0.74 3.94
C TYR A 97 -14.42 2.27 4.02
N VAL A 98 -15.39 2.95 3.43
CA VAL A 98 -15.45 4.42 3.47
C VAL A 98 -15.58 4.92 4.91
N ARG A 99 -16.49 4.35 5.71
CA ARG A 99 -16.65 4.72 7.13
C ARG A 99 -15.34 4.56 7.92
N ASN A 100 -14.58 3.50 7.69
CA ASN A 100 -13.31 3.29 8.36
C ASN A 100 -12.25 4.31 7.88
N LYS A 101 -12.19 4.64 6.57
CA LYS A 101 -11.32 5.69 6.02
C LYS A 101 -11.62 7.06 6.70
N ILE A 102 -12.89 7.44 6.76
CA ILE A 102 -13.31 8.70 7.40
C ILE A 102 -12.96 8.70 8.90
N ARG A 103 -13.19 7.60 9.61
CA ARG A 103 -12.81 7.49 11.03
C ARG A 103 -11.30 7.67 11.23
N ALA A 104 -10.48 7.06 10.38
CA ALA A 104 -9.04 7.22 10.43
C ALA A 104 -8.61 8.67 10.13
N ALA A 105 -9.16 9.29 9.08
CA ALA A 105 -8.92 10.69 8.75
C ALA A 105 -9.26 11.63 9.92
N THR A 106 -10.44 11.46 10.53
CA THR A 106 -10.87 12.24 11.69
C THR A 106 -9.94 12.06 12.88
N ALA A 107 -9.50 10.83 13.15
CA ALA A 107 -8.62 10.51 14.28
C ALA A 107 -7.26 11.21 14.19
N VAL A 108 -6.77 11.48 12.98
CA VAL A 108 -5.50 12.19 12.76
C VAL A 108 -5.67 13.68 12.47
N GLY A 109 -6.88 14.22 12.59
CA GLY A 109 -7.15 15.64 12.40
C GLY A 109 -7.32 16.09 10.95
N ILE A 110 -7.50 15.18 10.00
CA ILE A 110 -7.84 15.50 8.61
C ILE A 110 -9.35 15.69 8.51
N SER A 111 -9.80 16.77 7.88
CA SER A 111 -11.22 16.96 7.57
C SER A 111 -11.63 16.06 6.40
N SER A 112 -12.87 15.61 6.40
CA SER A 112 -13.34 14.70 5.35
C SER A 112 -14.82 14.84 5.07
N GLU A 113 -15.21 14.56 3.83
CA GLU A 113 -16.60 14.48 3.39
C GLU A 113 -16.85 13.24 2.54
N ILE A 114 -18.10 12.78 2.53
CA ILE A 114 -18.56 11.70 1.67
C ILE A 114 -19.62 12.24 0.72
N ILE A 115 -19.39 12.06 -0.57
CA ILE A 115 -20.34 12.34 -1.62
C ILE A 115 -20.99 11.02 -2.05
N LEU A 116 -22.23 10.81 -1.63
CA LEU A 116 -23.02 9.64 -2.03
C LEU A 116 -23.65 9.87 -3.41
N ARG A 117 -23.59 8.87 -4.25
CA ARG A 117 -24.24 8.86 -5.57
C ARG A 117 -25.03 7.57 -5.77
N PRO A 118 -26.16 7.64 -6.45
CA PRO A 118 -26.96 6.46 -6.72
C PRO A 118 -26.24 5.53 -7.69
N LYS A 119 -26.64 4.24 -7.70
CA LYS A 119 -25.99 3.21 -8.51
C LYS A 119 -26.11 3.47 -10.01
N ASP A 120 -27.15 4.17 -10.43
CA ASP A 120 -27.49 4.49 -11.83
C ASP A 120 -26.89 5.82 -12.34
N ILE A 121 -26.02 6.47 -11.56
CA ILE A 121 -25.26 7.65 -12.03
C ILE A 121 -24.55 7.34 -13.34
N SER A 122 -24.58 8.27 -14.30
CA SER A 122 -23.84 8.10 -15.54
C SER A 122 -22.32 8.28 -15.33
N GLN A 123 -21.54 7.65 -16.20
CA GLN A 123 -20.09 7.82 -16.16
C GLN A 123 -19.70 9.29 -16.41
N GLU A 124 -20.36 9.96 -17.33
CA GLU A 124 -20.11 11.37 -17.65
C GLU A 124 -20.34 12.28 -16.43
N GLU A 125 -21.45 12.07 -15.72
CA GLU A 125 -21.75 12.86 -14.52
C GLU A 125 -20.70 12.64 -13.43
N LEU A 126 -20.23 11.39 -13.25
CA LEU A 126 -19.16 11.07 -12.29
C LEU A 126 -17.83 11.71 -12.69
N LEU A 127 -17.48 11.70 -13.97
CA LEU A 127 -16.27 12.34 -14.49
C LEU A 127 -16.34 13.87 -14.33
N ASP A 128 -17.45 14.51 -14.67
CA ASP A 128 -17.67 15.94 -14.49
C ASP A 128 -17.54 16.37 -13.02
N MET A 129 -18.07 15.56 -12.11
CA MET A 129 -17.91 15.80 -10.67
C MET A 129 -16.45 15.71 -10.26
N THR A 130 -15.74 14.70 -10.72
CA THR A 130 -14.31 14.51 -10.45
C THR A 130 -13.50 15.72 -10.94
N VAL A 131 -13.77 16.21 -12.14
CA VAL A 131 -13.11 17.42 -12.69
C VAL A 131 -13.39 18.66 -11.83
N LYS A 132 -14.61 18.83 -11.32
CA LYS A 132 -14.96 19.94 -10.42
C LYS A 132 -14.19 19.85 -9.11
N LEU A 133 -14.08 18.67 -8.52
CA LEU A 133 -13.34 18.42 -7.28
C LEU A 133 -11.83 18.61 -7.47
N ASN A 134 -11.27 18.22 -8.61
CA ASN A 134 -9.86 18.50 -8.93
C ASN A 134 -9.54 20.00 -8.90
N LYS A 135 -10.46 20.84 -9.40
CA LYS A 135 -10.29 22.31 -9.42
C LYS A 135 -10.56 22.97 -8.07
N ASN A 136 -11.17 22.27 -7.13
CA ASN A 136 -11.48 22.82 -5.82
C ASN A 136 -10.22 22.85 -4.94
N SER A 137 -9.73 24.04 -4.62
CA SER A 137 -8.54 24.26 -3.78
C SER A 137 -8.72 23.85 -2.31
N ARG A 138 -9.95 23.56 -1.86
CA ARG A 138 -10.21 23.03 -0.52
C ARG A 138 -10.00 21.53 -0.45
N VAL A 139 -10.10 20.82 -1.58
CA VAL A 139 -9.92 19.36 -1.67
C VAL A 139 -8.44 19.08 -1.83
N SER A 140 -7.81 18.54 -0.79
CA SER A 140 -6.41 18.12 -0.82
C SER A 140 -6.27 16.73 -1.45
N ALA A 141 -7.25 15.87 -1.22
CA ALA A 141 -7.29 14.49 -1.72
C ALA A 141 -8.68 14.10 -2.19
N LEU A 142 -8.70 13.27 -3.21
CA LEU A 142 -9.89 12.71 -3.80
C LEU A 142 -9.76 11.19 -3.91
N LEU A 143 -10.83 10.49 -3.53
CA LEU A 143 -10.92 9.05 -3.59
C LEU A 143 -12.29 8.65 -4.14
N VAL A 144 -12.30 7.78 -5.12
CA VAL A 144 -13.52 7.12 -5.61
C VAL A 144 -13.50 5.67 -5.15
N GLN A 145 -14.46 5.31 -4.28
CA GLN A 145 -14.46 3.97 -3.68
C GLN A 145 -14.83 2.90 -4.71
N LEU A 146 -13.90 1.98 -4.96
CA LEU A 146 -14.12 0.79 -5.78
C LEU A 146 -14.77 -0.35 -4.96
N PRO A 147 -15.50 -1.29 -5.60
CA PRO A 147 -15.80 -1.33 -7.03
C PRO A 147 -16.89 -0.34 -7.43
N LEU A 148 -16.90 0.06 -8.69
CA LEU A 148 -17.96 0.83 -9.31
C LEU A 148 -19.01 -0.10 -9.99
N PRO A 149 -20.22 0.39 -10.30
CA PRO A 149 -21.19 -0.33 -11.13
C PRO A 149 -20.64 -0.71 -12.51
N ASP A 150 -21.05 -1.85 -13.06
CA ASP A 150 -20.50 -2.44 -14.29
C ASP A 150 -20.57 -1.54 -15.55
N HIS A 151 -21.47 -0.57 -15.58
CA HIS A 151 -21.61 0.40 -16.70
C HIS A 151 -20.62 1.56 -16.63
N ILE A 152 -19.82 1.63 -15.56
CA ILE A 152 -18.79 2.67 -15.36
C ILE A 152 -17.40 2.03 -15.49
N GLU A 153 -16.57 2.58 -16.36
CA GLU A 153 -15.21 2.13 -16.51
C GLU A 153 -14.34 2.66 -15.36
N GLU A 154 -13.98 1.79 -14.41
CA GLU A 154 -13.19 2.15 -13.22
C GLU A 154 -11.88 2.85 -13.57
N ARG A 155 -11.21 2.41 -14.64
CA ARG A 155 -9.92 2.98 -15.03
C ARG A 155 -10.06 4.40 -15.57
N ALA A 156 -11.13 4.70 -16.31
CA ALA A 156 -11.42 6.05 -16.75
C ALA A 156 -11.64 6.99 -15.56
N VAL A 157 -12.39 6.54 -14.56
CA VAL A 157 -12.64 7.33 -13.34
C VAL A 157 -11.36 7.53 -12.53
N CYS A 158 -10.55 6.49 -12.31
CA CYS A 158 -9.27 6.62 -11.61
C CYS A 158 -8.32 7.61 -12.32
N ASN A 159 -8.30 7.60 -13.65
CA ASN A 159 -7.47 8.52 -14.44
C ASN A 159 -8.05 9.94 -14.56
N ALA A 160 -9.28 10.15 -14.16
CA ALA A 160 -9.87 11.49 -14.10
C ALA A 160 -9.50 12.25 -12.82
N ILE A 161 -9.07 11.57 -11.77
CA ILE A 161 -8.54 12.20 -10.55
C ILE A 161 -7.18 12.81 -10.88
N ALA A 162 -6.93 14.05 -10.43
CA ALA A 162 -5.61 14.65 -10.60
C ALA A 162 -4.53 13.82 -9.88
N PRO A 163 -3.40 13.49 -10.52
CA PRO A 163 -2.39 12.60 -9.94
C PRO A 163 -1.92 12.98 -8.53
N GLU A 164 -1.84 14.27 -8.25
CA GLU A 164 -1.45 14.82 -6.95
C GLU A 164 -2.56 14.74 -5.88
N LYS A 165 -3.80 14.47 -6.28
CA LYS A 165 -4.96 14.25 -5.38
C LYS A 165 -5.39 12.80 -5.28
N ASP A 166 -4.80 11.92 -6.09
CA ASP A 166 -5.11 10.49 -6.16
C ASP A 166 -4.48 9.74 -4.99
N VAL A 167 -5.14 9.75 -3.85
CA VAL A 167 -4.62 9.11 -2.63
C VAL A 167 -4.70 7.58 -2.62
N ASP A 168 -5.43 6.96 -3.55
CA ASP A 168 -5.36 5.52 -3.74
C ASP A 168 -4.19 5.08 -4.62
N GLY A 169 -3.52 6.02 -5.34
CA GLY A 169 -2.38 5.76 -6.19
C GLY A 169 -2.72 4.98 -7.46
N PHE A 170 -3.95 5.05 -7.96
CA PHE A 170 -4.42 4.26 -9.11
C PHE A 170 -4.34 4.98 -10.43
N HIS A 171 -4.08 6.29 -10.42
CA HIS A 171 -3.90 7.06 -11.64
C HIS A 171 -2.70 6.54 -12.45
N ILE A 172 -2.85 6.48 -13.77
CA ILE A 172 -1.81 5.94 -14.67
C ILE A 172 -0.44 6.61 -14.47
N MET A 173 -0.41 7.91 -14.16
CA MET A 173 0.83 8.63 -13.86
C MET A 173 1.51 8.13 -12.59
N ASN A 174 0.75 7.86 -11.52
CA ASN A 174 1.29 7.33 -10.28
C ASN A 174 1.81 5.90 -10.47
N ILE A 175 1.04 5.06 -11.17
CA ILE A 175 1.47 3.69 -11.53
C ILE A 175 2.69 3.71 -12.45
N GLY A 176 2.72 4.58 -13.46
CA GLY A 176 3.87 4.71 -14.36
C GLY A 176 5.14 5.13 -13.63
N ARG A 177 5.05 6.13 -12.76
CA ARG A 177 6.15 6.57 -11.90
C ARG A 177 6.61 5.47 -10.94
N LEU A 178 5.66 4.71 -10.36
CA LEU A 178 5.98 3.55 -9.53
C LEU A 178 6.84 2.52 -10.30
N CYS A 179 6.48 2.22 -11.54
CA CYS A 179 7.21 1.29 -12.40
C CYS A 179 8.59 1.81 -12.86
N LEU A 180 8.78 3.13 -12.85
CA LEU A 180 10.02 3.81 -13.23
C LEU A 180 10.85 4.28 -12.03
N ASP A 181 10.53 3.79 -10.84
CA ASP A 181 11.20 4.09 -9.58
C ASP A 181 11.27 5.58 -9.23
N GLN A 182 10.30 6.34 -9.75
CA GLN A 182 10.16 7.77 -9.50
C GLN A 182 9.24 8.04 -8.29
N PRO A 183 9.39 9.20 -7.62
CA PRO A 183 8.48 9.63 -6.59
C PRO A 183 7.04 9.68 -7.08
N SER A 184 6.15 8.96 -6.41
CA SER A 184 4.74 8.84 -6.76
C SER A 184 3.88 8.56 -5.53
N ILE A 185 2.59 8.74 -5.66
CA ILE A 185 1.64 8.21 -4.69
C ILE A 185 1.53 6.70 -4.95
N ILE A 186 1.99 5.91 -3.98
CA ILE A 186 2.02 4.45 -4.07
C ILE A 186 0.62 3.90 -3.73
N PRO A 187 0.11 2.89 -4.46
CA PRO A 187 -1.14 2.24 -4.09
C PRO A 187 -1.16 1.80 -2.63
N ALA A 188 -2.23 2.18 -1.92
CA ALA A 188 -2.33 2.10 -0.46
C ALA A 188 -1.97 0.73 0.13
N THR A 189 -2.42 -0.35 -0.51
CA THR A 189 -2.12 -1.71 -0.06
C THR A 189 -0.65 -2.06 -0.21
N ALA A 190 -0.03 -1.65 -1.31
CA ALA A 190 1.40 -1.89 -1.54
C ALA A 190 2.25 -1.08 -0.55
N ALA A 191 1.90 0.18 -0.30
CA ALA A 191 2.52 1.00 0.71
C ALA A 191 2.40 0.37 2.11
N ALA A 192 1.22 -0.20 2.44
CA ALA A 192 1.01 -0.89 3.71
C ALA A 192 1.93 -2.11 3.89
N VAL A 193 2.03 -2.96 2.87
CA VAL A 193 2.94 -4.12 2.90
C VAL A 193 4.38 -3.67 3.07
N TRP A 194 4.78 -2.63 2.36
CA TRP A 194 6.13 -2.07 2.45
C TRP A 194 6.46 -1.52 3.85
N GLU A 195 5.51 -0.79 4.47
CA GLU A 195 5.68 -0.31 5.84
C GLU A 195 5.78 -1.45 6.86
N ILE A 196 5.02 -2.51 6.68
CA ILE A 196 5.13 -3.71 7.51
C ILE A 196 6.55 -4.28 7.43
N ILE A 197 7.04 -4.51 6.22
CA ILE A 197 8.38 -5.03 5.97
C ILE A 197 9.44 -4.16 6.65
N LYS A 198 9.39 -2.84 6.45
CA LYS A 198 10.33 -1.90 7.06
C LYS A 198 10.27 -1.89 8.59
N ARG A 199 9.08 -1.77 9.16
CA ARG A 199 8.88 -1.62 10.62
C ARG A 199 9.17 -2.89 11.39
N THR A 200 9.12 -4.02 10.74
CA THR A 200 9.36 -5.32 11.35
C THR A 200 10.77 -5.85 11.09
N GLY A 201 11.54 -5.15 10.26
CA GLY A 201 12.92 -5.50 9.97
C GLY A 201 13.08 -6.73 9.08
N ILE A 202 12.03 -7.10 8.32
CA ILE A 202 12.13 -8.17 7.32
C ILE A 202 13.13 -7.74 6.25
N GLN A 203 14.17 -8.56 6.07
CA GLN A 203 15.19 -8.32 5.04
C GLN A 203 14.65 -8.75 3.68
N THR A 204 14.72 -7.85 2.69
CA THR A 204 14.26 -8.10 1.32
C THR A 204 15.42 -8.27 0.34
N PHE A 205 16.54 -7.62 0.60
CA PHE A 205 17.72 -7.63 -0.26
C PHE A 205 18.19 -9.06 -0.57
N GLY A 206 18.20 -9.41 -1.86
CA GLY A 206 18.61 -10.73 -2.35
C GLY A 206 17.69 -11.89 -1.95
N LYS A 207 16.46 -11.60 -1.44
CA LYS A 207 15.51 -12.62 -1.00
C LYS A 207 14.57 -13.05 -2.11
N ASN A 208 14.09 -14.30 -2.01
CA ASN A 208 13.03 -14.81 -2.87
C ASN A 208 11.66 -14.44 -2.27
N VAL A 209 10.87 -13.70 -3.03
CA VAL A 209 9.54 -13.27 -2.63
C VAL A 209 8.50 -13.90 -3.57
N VAL A 210 7.45 -14.45 -3.02
CA VAL A 210 6.26 -14.87 -3.78
C VAL A 210 5.11 -13.93 -3.46
N VAL A 211 4.53 -13.34 -4.51
CA VAL A 211 3.28 -12.58 -4.42
C VAL A 211 2.17 -13.41 -5.05
N ALA A 212 1.31 -13.99 -4.23
CA ALA A 212 0.13 -14.73 -4.67
C ALA A 212 -1.03 -13.76 -4.92
N GLY A 213 -1.14 -13.32 -6.17
CA GLY A 213 -2.10 -12.33 -6.64
C GLY A 213 -1.48 -11.35 -7.64
N ARG A 214 -2.22 -11.02 -8.71
CA ARG A 214 -1.74 -10.09 -9.77
C ARG A 214 -2.70 -8.94 -10.06
N SER A 215 -3.52 -8.56 -9.09
CA SER A 215 -4.36 -7.38 -9.20
C SER A 215 -3.53 -6.15 -9.52
N LYS A 216 -4.01 -5.32 -10.46
CA LYS A 216 -3.32 -4.08 -10.85
C LYS A 216 -3.27 -3.05 -9.72
N ASN A 217 -4.18 -3.16 -8.77
CA ASN A 217 -4.29 -2.25 -7.62
C ASN A 217 -3.60 -2.80 -6.36
N VAL A 218 -3.21 -4.10 -6.33
CA VAL A 218 -2.64 -4.75 -5.14
C VAL A 218 -1.36 -5.53 -5.46
N GLY A 219 -1.47 -6.72 -6.09
CA GLY A 219 -0.34 -7.61 -6.27
C GLY A 219 0.76 -7.04 -7.16
N MET A 220 0.40 -6.39 -8.26
CA MET A 220 1.38 -5.78 -9.15
C MET A 220 2.17 -4.64 -8.47
N PRO A 221 1.55 -3.65 -7.81
CA PRO A 221 2.27 -2.62 -7.08
C PRO A 221 3.17 -3.16 -5.96
N ILE A 222 2.72 -4.18 -5.23
CA ILE A 222 3.56 -4.85 -4.23
C ILE A 222 4.81 -5.45 -4.87
N SER A 223 4.62 -6.15 -5.99
CA SER A 223 5.72 -6.78 -6.72
C SER A 223 6.72 -5.76 -7.25
N MET A 224 6.24 -4.62 -7.75
CA MET A 224 7.11 -3.52 -8.21
C MET A 224 7.96 -2.96 -7.06
N LEU A 225 7.36 -2.66 -5.90
CA LEU A 225 8.09 -2.17 -4.75
C LEU A 225 9.20 -3.12 -4.28
N LEU A 226 8.91 -4.42 -4.27
CA LEU A 226 9.85 -5.42 -3.78
C LEU A 226 10.95 -5.75 -4.78
N HIS A 227 10.65 -5.65 -6.07
CA HIS A 227 11.60 -5.90 -7.15
C HIS A 227 12.53 -4.72 -7.41
N THR A 228 12.06 -3.49 -7.16
CA THR A 228 12.81 -2.26 -7.41
C THR A 228 14.14 -2.23 -6.68
N ASP A 229 15.13 -1.67 -7.35
CA ASP A 229 16.47 -1.37 -6.83
C ASP A 229 16.40 -0.42 -5.61
N GLY A 230 17.24 -0.69 -4.61
CA GLY A 230 17.33 0.10 -3.39
C GLY A 230 18.02 1.46 -3.53
N GLU A 231 18.75 1.70 -4.63
CA GLU A 231 19.57 2.91 -4.83
C GLU A 231 18.89 4.06 -5.57
N HIS A 232 17.63 3.90 -6.00
CA HIS A 232 16.88 4.94 -6.72
C HIS A 232 16.26 6.00 -5.81
N GLU A 233 15.71 7.07 -6.42
CA GLU A 233 14.97 8.15 -5.71
C GLU A 233 13.86 7.60 -4.81
N ARG A 234 13.24 6.51 -5.22
CA ARG A 234 12.30 5.72 -4.44
C ARG A 234 12.91 4.33 -4.18
N PRO A 235 13.57 4.13 -3.04
CA PRO A 235 14.19 2.85 -2.71
C PRO A 235 13.21 1.68 -2.74
N GLY A 236 13.65 0.56 -3.29
CA GLY A 236 12.94 -0.70 -3.38
C GLY A 236 13.50 -1.79 -2.48
N GLY A 237 13.04 -3.01 -2.73
CA GLY A 237 13.36 -4.16 -1.90
C GLY A 237 14.53 -5.01 -2.37
N ASP A 238 15.07 -4.78 -3.58
CA ASP A 238 16.13 -5.59 -4.19
C ASP A 238 15.85 -7.10 -4.14
N ALA A 239 14.59 -7.49 -4.22
CA ALA A 239 14.17 -8.88 -4.10
C ALA A 239 13.95 -9.55 -5.46
N THR A 240 14.16 -10.85 -5.53
CA THR A 240 13.65 -11.66 -6.65
C THR A 240 12.19 -11.98 -6.42
N VAL A 241 11.29 -11.46 -7.27
CA VAL A 241 9.85 -11.57 -7.08
C VAL A 241 9.21 -12.53 -8.08
N THR A 242 8.53 -13.55 -7.58
CA THR A 242 7.68 -14.45 -8.35
C THR A 242 6.21 -14.10 -8.15
N ILE A 243 5.50 -13.78 -9.23
CA ILE A 243 4.06 -13.50 -9.18
C ILE A 243 3.28 -14.74 -9.58
N THR A 244 2.41 -15.22 -8.68
CA THR A 244 1.48 -16.33 -8.96
C THR A 244 0.04 -15.82 -9.04
N HIS A 245 -0.84 -16.59 -9.67
CA HIS A 245 -2.23 -16.19 -9.93
C HIS A 245 -3.15 -17.38 -10.14
N ARG A 246 -4.44 -17.15 -10.33
CA ARG A 246 -5.48 -18.17 -10.45
C ARG A 246 -5.24 -19.26 -11.53
N TYR A 247 -4.33 -19.02 -12.47
CA TYR A 247 -3.95 -20.01 -13.49
C TYR A 247 -2.62 -20.71 -13.19
N THR A 248 -1.94 -20.35 -12.09
CA THR A 248 -0.77 -21.08 -11.62
C THR A 248 -1.22 -22.41 -11.04
N PRO A 249 -0.72 -23.55 -11.56
CA PRO A 249 -1.08 -24.85 -11.00
C PRO A 249 -0.74 -24.94 -9.51
N LYS A 250 -1.58 -25.63 -8.73
CA LYS A 250 -1.42 -25.68 -7.27
C LYS A 250 -0.07 -26.27 -6.83
N GLU A 251 0.42 -27.25 -7.55
CA GLU A 251 1.73 -27.88 -7.32
C GLU A 251 2.86 -26.86 -7.57
N GLN A 252 2.74 -26.04 -8.62
CA GLN A 252 3.72 -24.98 -8.89
C GLN A 252 3.67 -23.87 -7.85
N LEU A 253 2.46 -23.48 -7.42
CA LEU A 253 2.31 -22.54 -6.32
C LEU A 253 3.04 -23.03 -5.07
N LYS A 254 2.85 -24.30 -4.69
CA LYS A 254 3.53 -24.93 -3.56
C LYS A 254 5.06 -24.91 -3.71
N ILE A 255 5.59 -25.26 -4.85
CA ILE A 255 7.04 -25.22 -5.11
C ILE A 255 7.58 -23.80 -4.93
N HIS A 256 6.92 -22.80 -5.51
CA HIS A 256 7.36 -21.42 -5.40
C HIS A 256 7.33 -20.91 -3.95
N THR A 257 6.25 -21.18 -3.21
CA THR A 257 6.12 -20.73 -1.83
C THR A 257 7.07 -21.45 -0.87
N GLN A 258 7.39 -22.72 -1.11
CA GLN A 258 8.40 -23.46 -0.35
C GLN A 258 9.82 -22.92 -0.55
N LEU A 259 10.11 -22.25 -1.64
CA LEU A 259 11.41 -21.60 -1.91
C LEU A 259 11.46 -20.15 -1.43
N ALA A 260 10.32 -19.54 -1.10
CA ALA A 260 10.22 -18.14 -0.78
C ALA A 260 10.67 -17.83 0.66
N ASP A 261 11.46 -16.77 0.81
CA ASP A 261 11.79 -16.18 2.11
C ASP A 261 10.64 -15.29 2.63
N ILE A 262 9.85 -14.72 1.69
CA ILE A 262 8.70 -13.89 1.98
C ILE A 262 7.54 -14.33 1.08
N VAL A 263 6.39 -14.58 1.68
CA VAL A 263 5.15 -14.93 0.96
C VAL A 263 4.10 -13.85 1.24
N ILE A 264 3.64 -13.17 0.19
CA ILE A 264 2.58 -12.17 0.29
C ILE A 264 1.35 -12.70 -0.44
N VAL A 265 0.23 -12.80 0.27
CA VAL A 265 -0.97 -13.46 -0.24
C VAL A 265 -2.08 -12.43 -0.41
N ALA A 266 -2.52 -12.25 -1.66
CA ALA A 266 -3.54 -11.27 -2.07
C ALA A 266 -4.41 -11.85 -3.21
N ALA A 267 -4.89 -13.08 -3.03
CA ALA A 267 -5.60 -13.85 -4.04
C ALA A 267 -7.13 -13.82 -3.88
N GLY A 268 -7.63 -13.50 -2.69
CA GLY A 268 -9.05 -13.55 -2.35
C GLY A 268 -9.59 -14.99 -2.28
N ILE A 269 -8.76 -15.94 -1.86
CA ILE A 269 -9.13 -17.36 -1.75
C ILE A 269 -8.79 -17.83 -0.34
N PRO A 270 -9.79 -18.14 0.49
CA PRO A 270 -9.57 -18.63 1.85
C PRO A 270 -8.70 -19.90 1.88
N LYS A 271 -7.74 -19.93 2.82
CA LYS A 271 -6.85 -21.08 3.03
C LYS A 271 -6.06 -21.53 1.79
N LEU A 272 -5.73 -20.59 0.89
CA LEU A 272 -4.92 -20.88 -0.30
C LEU A 272 -3.52 -21.34 0.08
N ILE A 273 -2.91 -20.74 1.09
CA ILE A 273 -1.58 -21.07 1.59
C ILE A 273 -1.71 -21.83 2.91
N THR A 274 -1.17 -23.04 2.93
CA THR A 274 -1.17 -23.96 4.07
C THR A 274 0.25 -24.15 4.64
N ALA A 275 0.39 -24.75 5.82
CA ALA A 275 1.65 -24.92 6.51
C ALA A 275 2.71 -25.65 5.69
N ASP A 276 2.32 -26.69 4.97
CA ASP A 276 3.18 -27.49 4.11
C ASP A 276 3.68 -26.75 2.84
N MET A 277 3.16 -25.54 2.59
CA MET A 277 3.56 -24.67 1.49
C MET A 277 4.54 -23.58 1.91
N VAL A 278 4.86 -23.44 3.19
CA VAL A 278 5.68 -22.35 3.70
C VAL A 278 7.02 -22.87 4.21
N LYS A 279 8.09 -22.26 3.72
CA LYS A 279 9.46 -22.58 4.13
C LYS A 279 9.70 -22.17 5.60
N GLU A 280 10.54 -22.92 6.28
CA GLU A 280 11.01 -22.55 7.61
C GLU A 280 11.72 -21.17 7.59
N GLY A 281 11.42 -20.30 8.55
CA GLY A 281 11.97 -18.94 8.63
C GLY A 281 11.35 -17.93 7.66
N ALA A 282 10.39 -18.33 6.82
CA ALA A 282 9.75 -17.41 5.91
C ALA A 282 8.82 -16.44 6.63
N ALA A 283 8.76 -15.20 6.15
CA ALA A 283 7.75 -14.24 6.55
C ALA A 283 6.50 -14.39 5.68
N VAL A 284 5.33 -14.44 6.30
CA VAL A 284 4.04 -14.54 5.60
C VAL A 284 3.20 -13.29 5.87
N ILE A 285 2.81 -12.58 4.82
CA ILE A 285 1.97 -11.38 4.91
C ILE A 285 0.65 -11.68 4.20
N ASP A 286 -0.41 -11.85 4.97
CA ASP A 286 -1.75 -12.10 4.45
C ASP A 286 -2.48 -10.77 4.20
N VAL A 287 -2.81 -10.52 2.95
CA VAL A 287 -3.51 -9.33 2.46
C VAL A 287 -4.98 -9.66 2.11
N GLY A 288 -5.32 -10.96 2.12
CA GLY A 288 -6.66 -11.45 1.78
C GLY A 288 -7.73 -10.96 2.76
N ILE A 289 -8.93 -10.68 2.23
CA ILE A 289 -10.13 -10.36 3.02
C ILE A 289 -11.29 -11.11 2.38
N ASN A 290 -11.72 -12.17 3.05
CA ASN A 290 -12.80 -13.04 2.57
C ASN A 290 -13.93 -13.09 3.60
N HIS A 291 -15.17 -13.00 3.12
CA HIS A 291 -16.35 -13.20 3.95
C HIS A 291 -16.80 -14.65 3.81
N ILE A 292 -16.67 -15.43 4.86
CA ILE A 292 -17.19 -16.80 4.90
C ILE A 292 -18.39 -16.88 5.83
N HIS A 293 -19.43 -17.61 5.40
CA HIS A 293 -20.55 -17.94 6.26
C HIS A 293 -20.18 -19.11 7.15
N ASP A 294 -20.28 -18.90 8.47
CA ASP A 294 -20.17 -19.98 9.42
C ASP A 294 -21.50 -20.77 9.45
N PRO A 295 -21.51 -22.05 8.99
CA PRO A 295 -22.73 -22.85 8.94
C PRO A 295 -23.32 -23.15 10.30
N LEU A 296 -22.53 -23.07 11.39
CA LEU A 296 -22.97 -23.40 12.75
C LEU A 296 -23.64 -22.20 13.42
N THR A 297 -23.12 -21.02 13.20
CA THR A 297 -23.61 -19.80 13.89
C THR A 297 -24.45 -18.90 12.99
N GLY A 298 -24.50 -19.13 11.68
CA GLY A 298 -25.14 -18.29 10.67
C GLY A 298 -24.49 -16.90 10.53
N LYS A 299 -23.38 -16.65 11.23
CA LYS A 299 -22.68 -15.37 11.19
C LYS A 299 -21.63 -15.36 10.08
N THR A 300 -21.43 -14.18 9.49
CA THR A 300 -20.33 -13.97 8.57
C THR A 300 -19.05 -13.69 9.34
N LYS A 301 -18.01 -14.51 9.09
CA LYS A 301 -16.66 -14.33 9.62
C LYS A 301 -15.75 -13.81 8.52
N LEU A 302 -14.86 -12.88 8.87
CA LEU A 302 -13.77 -12.45 8.01
C LEU A 302 -12.59 -13.42 8.16
N VAL A 303 -12.00 -13.86 7.04
CA VAL A 303 -10.81 -14.70 7.03
C VAL A 303 -9.84 -14.24 5.93
N GLY A 304 -8.56 -14.50 6.13
CA GLY A 304 -7.52 -14.25 5.13
C GLY A 304 -7.44 -15.34 4.06
N ASP A 305 -6.38 -15.24 3.27
CA ASP A 305 -6.03 -16.23 2.25
C ASP A 305 -5.12 -17.34 2.80
N VAL A 306 -4.61 -17.18 4.00
CA VAL A 306 -3.69 -18.11 4.67
C VAL A 306 -4.43 -18.96 5.69
N ASP A 307 -4.11 -20.25 5.80
CA ASP A 307 -4.58 -21.10 6.88
C ASP A 307 -3.80 -20.79 8.17
N PHE A 308 -4.19 -19.71 8.83
CA PHE A 308 -3.51 -19.17 10.01
C PHE A 308 -3.39 -20.19 11.15
N GLU A 309 -4.50 -20.86 11.48
CA GLU A 309 -4.54 -21.84 12.56
C GLU A 309 -3.66 -23.05 12.25
N GLY A 310 -3.74 -23.57 11.01
CA GLY A 310 -2.90 -24.67 10.54
C GLY A 310 -1.42 -24.32 10.57
N LEU A 311 -1.06 -23.10 10.18
CA LEU A 311 0.31 -22.62 10.20
C LEU A 311 0.89 -22.53 11.63
N ILE A 312 0.11 -22.07 12.61
CA ILE A 312 0.57 -21.99 14.02
C ILE A 312 0.65 -23.37 14.65
N LEU A 313 -0.36 -24.23 14.46
CA LEU A 313 -0.44 -25.54 15.10
C LEU A 313 0.60 -26.54 14.55
N ASP A 314 0.84 -26.55 13.25
CA ASP A 314 1.84 -27.43 12.63
C ASP A 314 3.25 -27.13 13.13
N ARG A 315 3.52 -25.89 13.44
CA ARG A 315 4.82 -25.43 13.93
C ARG A 315 5.09 -25.77 15.40
N GLN A 316 4.07 -25.80 16.24
CA GLN A 316 4.19 -26.26 17.62
C GLN A 316 4.57 -27.76 17.69
N ASN A 317 4.20 -28.53 16.69
CA ASN A 317 4.47 -29.98 16.62
C ASN A 317 5.84 -30.34 16.03
N GLN A 318 6.50 -29.42 15.31
CA GLN A 318 7.76 -29.71 14.59
C GLN A 318 9.03 -29.14 15.24
N CYS A 319 8.96 -28.55 16.45
CA CYS A 319 10.11 -28.07 17.23
C CYS A 319 11.14 -27.24 16.44
N ARG A 320 10.70 -26.26 15.64
CA ARG A 320 11.61 -25.42 14.86
C ARG A 320 11.21 -23.93 14.91
N SER A 321 12.12 -23.10 15.38
CA SER A 321 11.93 -21.67 15.54
C SER A 321 11.83 -20.94 14.21
N ILE A 322 10.67 -20.26 13.99
CA ILE A 322 10.49 -19.41 12.82
C ILE A 322 9.78 -18.12 13.23
N PRO A 323 10.36 -16.96 12.92
CA PRO A 323 9.58 -15.75 12.93
C PRO A 323 8.60 -15.78 11.77
N MET A 324 7.33 -16.07 12.06
CA MET A 324 6.25 -16.01 11.10
C MET A 324 5.39 -14.79 11.41
N MET A 325 5.25 -13.95 10.41
CA MET A 325 4.52 -12.72 10.50
C MET A 325 3.18 -12.89 9.81
N ILE A 326 2.10 -12.96 10.57
CA ILE A 326 0.76 -13.01 10.01
C ILE A 326 0.04 -11.73 10.35
N LEU A 327 -0.33 -10.98 9.32
CA LEU A 327 -1.24 -9.86 9.45
C LEU A 327 -2.66 -10.39 9.45
N HIS A 328 -3.27 -10.48 10.62
CA HIS A 328 -4.68 -10.77 10.71
C HIS A 328 -5.50 -9.57 10.16
N GLU A 329 -6.54 -9.86 9.41
CA GLU A 329 -7.44 -9.07 8.58
C GLU A 329 -7.76 -7.63 8.99
N THR A 330 -8.04 -7.38 10.26
CA THR A 330 -8.44 -6.05 10.75
C THR A 330 -7.30 -5.05 10.77
N GLY A 331 -6.07 -5.52 10.94
CA GLY A 331 -4.88 -4.68 10.96
C GLY A 331 -4.47 -4.19 9.58
N CYS A 332 -4.50 -5.06 8.57
CA CYS A 332 -4.11 -4.71 7.21
C CYS A 332 -5.03 -3.66 6.59
N GLU A 333 -6.32 -3.76 6.84
CA GLU A 333 -7.32 -2.83 6.34
C GLU A 333 -7.22 -1.44 6.99
N ALA A 334 -7.02 -1.39 8.31
CA ALA A 334 -6.78 -0.14 9.02
C ALA A 334 -5.48 0.52 8.53
N TYR A 335 -4.45 -0.26 8.29
CA TYR A 335 -3.14 0.20 7.84
C TYR A 335 -3.15 0.73 6.40
N ARG A 336 -3.84 0.07 5.46
CA ARG A 336 -4.05 0.53 4.07
C ARG A 336 -4.66 1.92 3.99
N LYS A 337 -5.54 2.25 4.95
CA LYS A 337 -6.30 3.51 5.00
C LYS A 337 -5.49 4.67 5.56
N GLN A 338 -4.36 4.39 6.21
CA GLN A 338 -3.61 5.36 6.99
C GLN A 338 -2.39 5.90 6.27
N ILE A 339 -1.72 5.08 5.46
CA ILE A 339 -0.48 5.50 4.78
C ILE A 339 -0.74 6.58 3.74
N ASN A 340 -1.85 6.47 2.99
CA ASN A 340 -2.18 7.49 2.00
C ASN A 340 -2.59 8.83 2.62
N ILE A 341 -2.94 8.86 3.91
CA ILE A 341 -3.17 10.09 4.64
C ILE A 341 -1.88 10.88 4.81
N SER A 342 -0.73 10.21 5.01
CA SER A 342 0.57 10.89 5.08
C SER A 342 1.02 11.52 3.76
N THR A 343 0.47 11.08 2.63
CA THR A 343 0.73 11.69 1.31
C THR A 343 -0.10 12.96 1.06
N LEU A 344 -1.10 13.24 1.92
CA LEU A 344 -1.97 14.43 1.83
C LEU A 344 -1.32 15.72 2.33
N MET A 345 -0.19 15.62 2.98
CA MET A 345 0.59 16.73 3.50
C MET A 345 1.76 17.07 2.61
#